data_6d51d0bbce9d8c20f795b822d2e2b4b6
#
_entry.id   6d51d0bbce9d8c20f795b822d2e2b4b6
#
_cell.length_a   1.000
_cell.length_b   1.000
_cell.length_c   1.000
_cell.angle_alpha   90.00
_cell.angle_beta   90.00
_cell.angle_gamma   90.00
#
_symmetry.space_group_name_H-M   'P 1'
#
loop_
_entity.id
_entity.type
_entity.pdbx_description
1 polymer ?
#
loop_
_entity_poly.entity_id
_entity_poly.type
_entity_poly.pdbx_seq_one_letter_code
_entity_poly.pdbx_strand_id
1 'polypeptide(L)'
;MTRRCLSFRFLSAGLLICVSASAERLRSPWEVSRITPTEAPYKCPAPPAFSGVLDLQGYYTDNQYSVIDPKRLAAFNEASDGPTHLGQFATNAADAWLSQGSRAAAVCVYSLLDAAARADAWDGKMPNNNGVYLQNWMLSGTGAAYLKVRDSQLGTPEQDARIQRWFRILASRVREYFDAQLSRPGSDAWNNHFYWAGLAVATQGIADNDTDALIWGIGTYRMGIDAIQPDGSLIAEMARGQRALHYQLYALGPLVMLAEMGEANGIPMYAMKNGAIHRLTQFNIAAMQHPSIIARRTGAEQDTSGTYSGLEIGWAVPYVQRFPNAQLSIWIAQAPWLRFWQWGGMPPDAGSLSASEADAHAAFQKALRHSVEQALAARFPADHAEFFAFFGEWCAQGNLAWSASISDKGSFIILNNGVGAASIGLGDGPTRIVAPGWGSVIGKLTPDRSQIDWSNGTFWARCPATPAPSPLSLTGKWYADGGIQPCFIQQKGEQISISHGKGCKTTGQVDAAGHLTTEWSGNRIDGAVTPDGNHINWDNQTYWSRAKIYESPRN
;
A
#
# COMPACT_ATOMS: atom_id res chain seq x y z
N MET A 1 -25.75 -7.67 30.97
CA MET A 1 -26.02 -8.41 29.72
C MET A 1 -26.75 -9.68 30.06
N THR A 2 -28.01 -9.75 29.71
CA THR A 2 -29.01 -10.73 30.19
C THR A 2 -28.86 -12.05 29.44
N ARG A 3 -28.56 -13.12 30.22
CA ARG A 3 -28.56 -14.51 29.72
C ARG A 3 -30.01 -14.94 29.51
N ARG A 4 -30.39 -15.34 28.32
CA ARG A 4 -31.64 -16.07 28.03
C ARG A 4 -31.32 -17.57 27.99
N CYS A 5 -31.72 -18.30 29.03
CA CYS A 5 -31.82 -19.75 29.02
C CYS A 5 -33.22 -20.15 28.54
N LEU A 6 -33.33 -20.87 27.45
CA LEU A 6 -34.58 -21.57 27.09
C LEU A 6 -34.57 -22.96 27.74
N SER A 7 -35.50 -23.18 28.63
CA SER A 7 -35.72 -24.50 29.24
C SER A 7 -36.72 -25.31 28.41
N PHE A 8 -36.25 -26.41 27.80
CA PHE A 8 -37.11 -27.50 27.36
C PHE A 8 -37.09 -28.63 28.38
N ARG A 9 -38.27 -28.96 28.95
CA ARG A 9 -38.45 -30.13 29.83
C ARG A 9 -38.72 -31.38 28.95
N PHE A 10 -37.73 -32.26 28.84
CA PHE A 10 -37.96 -33.70 28.66
C PHE A 10 -36.95 -34.45 29.53
N LEU A 11 -37.50 -35.39 30.33
CA LEU A 11 -36.71 -36.28 31.18
C LEU A 11 -35.86 -37.25 30.34
N SER A 12 -34.58 -36.97 30.29
CA SER A 12 -33.49 -37.91 30.11
C SER A 12 -32.21 -37.16 30.43
N ALA A 13 -31.29 -37.83 31.11
CA ALA A 13 -30.01 -37.24 31.56
C ALA A 13 -29.25 -36.66 30.34
N GLY A 14 -29.45 -35.38 30.07
CA GLY A 14 -28.81 -34.65 28.99
C GLY A 14 -27.63 -33.86 29.54
N LEU A 15 -26.48 -34.21 29.11
CA LEU A 15 -25.26 -33.43 29.22
C LEU A 15 -25.57 -32.03 28.65
N LEU A 16 -25.61 -31.01 29.50
CA LEU A 16 -25.68 -29.62 29.06
C LEU A 16 -24.33 -29.28 28.44
N ILE A 17 -24.20 -29.47 27.15
CA ILE A 17 -23.12 -28.87 26.37
C ILE A 17 -23.45 -27.37 26.29
N CYS A 18 -22.86 -26.58 27.18
CA CYS A 18 -22.76 -25.13 26.97
C CYS A 18 -21.83 -24.91 25.77
N VAL A 19 -22.39 -24.89 24.56
CA VAL A 19 -21.72 -24.30 23.43
C VAL A 19 -21.63 -22.80 23.75
N SER A 20 -20.47 -22.37 24.23
CA SER A 20 -20.12 -20.97 24.25
C SER A 20 -20.13 -20.53 22.80
N ALA A 21 -21.17 -19.82 22.37
CA ALA A 21 -21.10 -19.05 21.14
C ALA A 21 -19.94 -18.07 21.35
N SER A 22 -18.76 -18.40 20.83
CA SER A 22 -17.69 -17.42 20.70
C SER A 22 -18.27 -16.29 19.88
N ALA A 23 -18.33 -15.08 20.47
CA ALA A 23 -18.77 -13.90 19.75
C ALA A 23 -17.97 -13.83 18.45
N GLU A 24 -18.67 -13.69 17.34
CA GLU A 24 -18.05 -13.49 16.02
C GLU A 24 -17.11 -12.30 16.13
N ARG A 25 -15.84 -12.52 15.90
CA ARG A 25 -14.80 -11.49 16.02
C ARG A 25 -13.85 -11.54 14.83
N LEU A 26 -13.19 -10.41 14.57
CA LEU A 26 -12.11 -10.31 13.60
C LEU A 26 -10.93 -11.19 14.02
N ARG A 27 -10.39 -11.93 13.06
CA ARG A 27 -9.30 -12.89 13.28
C ARG A 27 -7.95 -12.27 12.98
N SER A 28 -6.98 -12.63 13.80
CA SER A 28 -5.59 -12.27 13.62
C SER A 28 -4.91 -13.28 12.67
N PRO A 29 -4.05 -12.84 11.75
CA PRO A 29 -3.24 -13.76 10.95
C PRO A 29 -2.23 -14.56 11.79
N TRP A 30 -1.95 -14.15 13.04
CA TRP A 30 -1.12 -14.89 14.00
C TRP A 30 -1.92 -15.82 14.91
N GLU A 31 -3.21 -15.98 14.71
CA GLU A 31 -3.99 -16.99 15.42
C GLU A 31 -3.53 -18.38 15.01
N VAL A 32 -2.77 -19.02 15.88
CA VAL A 32 -2.38 -20.42 15.75
C VAL A 32 -3.29 -21.28 16.62
N SER A 33 -3.51 -22.52 16.18
CA SER A 33 -4.16 -23.52 17.01
C SER A 33 -3.45 -23.60 18.37
N ARG A 34 -4.22 -23.41 19.42
CA ARG A 34 -3.92 -23.52 20.85
C ARG A 34 -2.43 -23.67 21.24
N ILE A 35 -1.81 -22.55 21.63
CA ILE A 35 -0.49 -22.57 22.26
C ILE A 35 -0.63 -23.22 23.63
N THR A 36 0.21 -24.23 23.93
CA THR A 36 0.32 -24.79 25.27
C THR A 36 1.19 -23.87 26.11
N PRO A 37 0.65 -23.25 27.17
CA PRO A 37 1.46 -22.42 28.07
C PRO A 37 2.55 -23.23 28.76
N THR A 38 3.75 -22.65 28.85
CA THR A 38 4.91 -23.23 29.53
C THR A 38 5.47 -22.25 30.55
N GLU A 39 6.29 -22.77 31.47
CA GLU A 39 7.07 -21.98 32.44
C GLU A 39 8.45 -21.57 31.89
N ALA A 40 8.63 -21.56 30.56
CA ALA A 40 9.86 -21.08 29.94
C ALA A 40 10.17 -19.65 30.41
N PRO A 41 11.39 -19.40 30.92
CA PRO A 41 11.71 -18.10 31.49
C PRO A 41 11.79 -17.03 30.42
N TYR A 42 11.31 -15.83 30.74
CA TYR A 42 11.47 -14.64 29.92
C TYR A 42 11.80 -13.44 30.82
N LYS A 43 12.90 -12.77 30.53
CA LYS A 43 13.29 -11.55 31.27
C LYS A 43 12.64 -10.34 30.58
N CYS A 44 11.54 -9.85 31.14
CA CYS A 44 10.86 -8.66 30.66
C CYS A 44 11.74 -7.42 30.85
N PRO A 45 12.03 -6.64 29.78
CA PRO A 45 12.74 -5.38 29.95
C PRO A 45 11.86 -4.34 30.64
N ALA A 46 12.48 -3.34 31.25
CA ALA A 46 11.75 -2.19 31.76
C ALA A 46 11.13 -1.40 30.60
N PRO A 47 9.91 -0.84 30.75
CA PRO A 47 9.35 0.06 29.77
C PRO A 47 10.27 1.24 29.48
N PRO A 48 10.34 1.74 28.22
CA PRO A 48 11.08 2.96 27.91
C PRO A 48 10.41 4.19 28.54
N ALA A 49 11.08 5.32 28.52
CA ALA A 49 10.46 6.59 28.88
C ALA A 49 9.38 6.96 27.86
N PHE A 50 8.25 7.47 28.34
CA PHE A 50 7.10 7.85 27.52
C PHE A 50 6.98 9.38 27.42
N SER A 51 6.44 9.84 26.30
CA SER A 51 6.04 11.24 26.06
C SER A 51 4.70 11.29 25.34
N GLY A 52 4.04 12.47 25.31
CA GLY A 52 2.76 12.59 24.61
C GLY A 52 2.89 12.76 23.09
N VAL A 53 4.00 13.32 22.63
CA VAL A 53 4.25 13.62 21.20
C VAL A 53 5.68 13.28 20.80
N LEU A 54 5.89 13.13 19.49
CA LEU A 54 7.19 12.89 18.86
C LEU A 54 7.47 14.02 17.87
N ASP A 55 8.50 14.80 18.15
CA ASP A 55 9.04 15.80 17.23
C ASP A 55 10.29 15.24 16.56
N LEU A 56 10.12 14.68 15.36
CA LEU A 56 11.17 13.96 14.64
C LEU A 56 11.57 14.72 13.37
N GLN A 57 12.81 15.19 13.35
CA GLN A 57 13.36 15.82 12.16
C GLN A 57 13.78 14.78 11.12
N GLY A 58 13.58 15.08 9.82
CA GLY A 58 14.01 14.18 8.74
C GLY A 58 15.55 14.09 8.65
N TYR A 59 16.04 12.94 8.23
CA TYR A 59 17.47 12.66 8.11
C TYR A 59 18.00 12.61 6.67
N TYR A 60 17.14 12.82 5.68
CA TYR A 60 17.55 12.97 4.28
C TYR A 60 17.92 14.41 3.94
N THR A 61 18.83 14.56 2.97
CA THR A 61 19.31 15.86 2.50
C THR A 61 18.85 16.24 1.10
N ASP A 62 18.23 15.30 0.39
CA ASP A 62 17.75 15.46 -0.98
C ASP A 62 16.22 15.31 -1.08
N ASN A 63 15.65 15.81 -2.17
CA ASN A 63 14.21 15.74 -2.43
C ASN A 63 13.71 14.34 -2.85
N GLN A 64 14.62 13.41 -3.14
CA GLN A 64 14.30 12.02 -3.43
C GLN A 64 14.28 11.16 -2.17
N TYR A 65 14.67 11.71 -1.02
CA TYR A 65 14.82 10.98 0.24
C TYR A 65 15.73 9.77 0.07
N SER A 66 16.89 9.98 -0.56
CA SER A 66 17.84 8.94 -0.93
C SER A 66 19.22 9.13 -0.30
N VAL A 67 19.60 10.35 0.03
CA VAL A 67 20.90 10.70 0.62
C VAL A 67 20.74 10.93 2.12
N ILE A 68 21.28 10.03 2.92
CA ILE A 68 21.21 10.08 4.39
C ILE A 68 22.32 10.98 4.94
N ASP A 69 21.96 11.92 5.82
CA ASP A 69 22.91 12.64 6.69
C ASP A 69 23.13 11.83 7.98
N PRO A 70 24.34 11.34 8.26
CA PRO A 70 24.60 10.50 9.42
C PRO A 70 24.31 11.20 10.77
N LYS A 71 24.54 12.52 10.86
CA LYS A 71 24.28 13.28 12.08
C LYS A 71 22.79 13.44 12.33
N ARG A 72 22.01 13.75 11.28
CA ARG A 72 20.54 13.82 11.37
C ARG A 72 19.95 12.44 11.67
N LEU A 73 20.48 11.37 11.09
CA LEU A 73 20.05 10.01 11.38
C LEU A 73 20.30 9.64 12.85
N ALA A 74 21.47 10.02 13.41
CA ALA A 74 21.76 9.78 14.82
C ALA A 74 20.76 10.51 15.73
N ALA A 75 20.46 11.78 15.44
CA ALA A 75 19.45 12.54 16.18
C ALA A 75 18.03 11.97 16.03
N PHE A 76 17.67 11.49 14.83
CA PHE A 76 16.39 10.79 14.61
C PHE A 76 16.31 9.51 15.43
N ASN A 77 17.37 8.70 15.44
CA ASN A 77 17.42 7.45 16.20
C ASN A 77 17.29 7.71 17.70
N GLU A 78 17.97 8.72 18.24
CA GLU A 78 17.87 9.13 19.65
C GLU A 78 16.43 9.56 20.01
N ALA A 79 15.81 10.42 19.19
CA ALA A 79 14.47 10.91 19.42
C ALA A 79 13.37 9.82 19.22
N SER A 80 13.64 8.80 18.41
CA SER A 80 12.74 7.68 18.13
C SER A 80 12.96 6.46 19.04
N ASP A 81 13.91 6.52 19.96
CA ASP A 81 14.36 5.39 20.79
C ASP A 81 13.21 4.77 21.60
N GLY A 82 12.43 5.59 22.30
CA GLY A 82 11.33 5.11 23.14
C GLY A 82 10.29 4.28 22.39
N PRO A 83 9.62 4.79 21.33
CA PRO A 83 8.66 4.01 20.55
C PRO A 83 9.27 2.78 19.89
N THR A 84 10.52 2.90 19.41
CA THR A 84 11.25 1.79 18.78
C THR A 84 11.51 0.67 19.79
N HIS A 85 12.00 0.98 20.97
CA HIS A 85 12.23 0.00 22.04
C HIS A 85 10.92 -0.63 22.51
N LEU A 86 9.84 0.15 22.71
CA LEU A 86 8.54 -0.43 23.06
C LEU A 86 8.10 -1.46 22.01
N GLY A 87 8.16 -1.11 20.73
CA GLY A 87 7.84 -2.02 19.63
C GLY A 87 8.70 -3.27 19.62
N GLN A 88 10.01 -3.12 19.74
CA GLN A 88 10.96 -4.25 19.78
C GLN A 88 10.75 -5.15 21.02
N PHE A 89 10.56 -4.58 22.19
CA PHE A 89 10.36 -5.34 23.42
C PHE A 89 9.05 -6.13 23.39
N ALA A 90 7.95 -5.48 22.99
CA ALA A 90 6.65 -6.12 22.89
C ALA A 90 6.65 -7.25 21.84
N THR A 91 7.24 -7.02 20.65
CA THR A 91 7.30 -8.04 19.61
C THR A 91 8.23 -9.19 19.95
N ASN A 92 9.35 -8.94 20.61
CA ASN A 92 10.26 -9.98 21.09
C ASN A 92 9.57 -10.89 22.12
N ALA A 93 8.83 -10.30 23.06
CA ALA A 93 8.07 -11.05 24.05
C ALA A 93 6.93 -11.86 23.40
N ALA A 94 6.19 -11.24 22.46
CA ALA A 94 5.12 -11.92 21.74
C ALA A 94 5.63 -13.10 20.90
N ASP A 95 6.80 -12.97 20.27
CA ASP A 95 7.42 -14.07 19.52
C ASP A 95 7.90 -15.21 20.44
N ALA A 96 8.38 -14.90 21.65
CA ALA A 96 8.72 -15.91 22.65
C ALA A 96 7.47 -16.66 23.15
N TRP A 97 6.34 -15.98 23.28
CA TRP A 97 5.05 -16.64 23.55
C TRP A 97 4.66 -17.60 22.42
N LEU A 98 4.69 -17.16 21.15
CA LEU A 98 4.33 -18.02 20.02
C LEU A 98 5.24 -19.24 19.88
N SER A 99 6.56 -19.06 20.03
CA SER A 99 7.54 -20.11 19.76
C SER A 99 7.78 -21.06 20.93
N GLN A 100 7.60 -20.60 22.17
CA GLN A 100 7.96 -21.35 23.39
C GLN A 100 6.77 -21.55 24.33
N GLY A 101 5.64 -20.91 24.10
CA GLY A 101 4.50 -20.89 25.01
C GLY A 101 4.78 -20.15 26.34
N SER A 102 5.85 -19.34 26.43
CA SER A 102 6.30 -18.72 27.67
C SER A 102 5.22 -17.79 28.26
N ARG A 103 4.64 -18.20 29.41
CA ARG A 103 3.68 -17.38 30.16
C ARG A 103 4.30 -16.05 30.58
N ALA A 104 5.56 -16.06 31.03
CA ALA A 104 6.30 -14.87 31.43
C ALA A 104 6.43 -13.87 30.24
N ALA A 105 6.62 -14.37 29.02
CA ALA A 105 6.68 -13.53 27.82
C ALA A 105 5.33 -12.91 27.48
N ALA A 106 4.23 -13.66 27.52
CA ALA A 106 2.90 -13.11 27.28
C ALA A 106 2.52 -12.04 28.33
N VAL A 107 2.78 -12.30 29.62
CA VAL A 107 2.58 -11.31 30.70
C VAL A 107 3.44 -10.06 30.47
N CYS A 108 4.66 -10.23 29.94
CA CYS A 108 5.53 -9.09 29.61
C CYS A 108 4.91 -8.20 28.53
N VAL A 109 4.30 -8.75 27.48
CA VAL A 109 3.59 -7.96 26.46
C VAL A 109 2.51 -7.09 27.11
N TYR A 110 1.63 -7.70 27.93
CA TYR A 110 0.58 -6.94 28.64
C TYR A 110 1.16 -5.86 29.53
N SER A 111 2.23 -6.16 30.27
CA SER A 111 2.85 -5.19 31.18
C SER A 111 3.43 -3.98 30.44
N LEU A 112 4.12 -4.20 29.31
CA LEU A 112 4.69 -3.14 28.49
C LEU A 112 3.61 -2.25 27.87
N LEU A 113 2.58 -2.87 27.27
CA LEU A 113 1.50 -2.14 26.60
C LEU A 113 0.58 -1.42 27.59
N ASP A 114 0.29 -2.03 28.75
CA ASP A 114 -0.48 -1.39 29.81
C ASP A 114 0.27 -0.19 30.42
N ALA A 115 1.59 -0.26 30.56
CA ALA A 115 2.42 0.86 31.00
C ALA A 115 2.35 2.02 30.00
N ALA A 116 2.45 1.75 28.70
CA ALA A 116 2.31 2.76 27.65
C ALA A 116 0.90 3.36 27.64
N ALA A 117 -0.14 2.53 27.75
CA ALA A 117 -1.53 2.98 27.78
C ALA A 117 -1.88 3.82 29.01
N ARG A 118 -1.28 3.53 30.20
CA ARG A 118 -1.44 4.35 31.41
C ARG A 118 -0.76 5.71 31.31
N ALA A 119 0.30 5.80 30.50
CA ALA A 119 1.06 7.01 30.30
C ALA A 119 0.52 7.86 29.12
N ASP A 120 -0.58 7.43 28.48
CA ASP A 120 -1.09 8.02 27.22
C ASP A 120 0.07 8.25 26.23
N ALA A 121 0.94 7.23 26.11
CA ALA A 121 2.22 7.34 25.40
C ALA A 121 1.99 7.64 23.91
N TRP A 122 2.60 8.73 23.45
CA TRP A 122 2.62 9.16 22.04
C TRP A 122 1.23 9.22 21.36
N ASP A 123 0.16 9.47 22.11
CA ASP A 123 -1.21 9.54 21.61
C ASP A 123 -1.62 10.96 21.16
N GLY A 124 -0.75 11.94 21.37
CA GLY A 124 -0.95 13.31 20.94
C GLY A 124 -0.90 13.49 19.42
N LYS A 125 -1.36 14.66 18.96
CA LYS A 125 -1.19 15.08 17.56
C LYS A 125 0.28 15.40 17.30
N MET A 126 0.89 14.70 16.36
CA MET A 126 2.31 14.88 16.05
C MET A 126 2.56 16.20 15.33
N PRO A 127 3.66 16.93 15.66
CA PRO A 127 3.97 18.24 15.06
C PRO A 127 4.42 18.13 13.61
N ASN A 128 4.89 16.96 13.18
CA ASN A 128 5.37 16.71 11.82
C ASN A 128 5.06 15.28 11.35
N ASN A 129 5.26 15.05 10.05
CA ASN A 129 4.97 13.77 9.40
C ASN A 129 5.83 12.60 9.92
N ASN A 130 7.11 12.82 10.24
CA ASN A 130 7.97 11.76 10.77
C ASN A 130 7.46 11.23 12.13
N GLY A 131 6.93 12.12 12.97
CA GLY A 131 6.25 11.73 14.21
C GLY A 131 5.03 10.85 13.95
N VAL A 132 4.21 11.19 12.94
CA VAL A 132 3.06 10.36 12.52
C VAL A 132 3.51 9.01 11.99
N TYR A 133 4.59 8.97 11.20
CA TYR A 133 5.10 7.70 10.67
C TYR A 133 5.58 6.77 11.78
N LEU A 134 6.32 7.29 12.75
CA LEU A 134 6.74 6.48 13.89
C LEU A 134 5.56 6.05 14.76
N GLN A 135 4.55 6.92 14.95
CA GLN A 135 3.31 6.59 15.65
C GLN A 135 2.59 5.40 14.97
N ASN A 136 2.47 5.40 13.64
CA ASN A 136 1.82 4.29 12.94
C ASN A 136 2.65 3.00 12.97
N TRP A 137 3.98 3.06 12.83
CA TRP A 137 4.85 1.88 12.94
C TRP A 137 4.81 1.27 14.34
N MET A 138 4.79 2.13 15.37
CA MET A 138 4.63 1.68 16.75
C MET A 138 3.28 0.99 16.95
N LEU A 139 2.18 1.60 16.46
CA LEU A 139 0.84 1.01 16.56
C LEU A 139 0.77 -0.34 15.85
N SER A 140 1.29 -0.47 14.61
CA SER A 140 1.27 -1.75 13.90
C SER A 140 2.10 -2.82 14.61
N GLY A 141 3.30 -2.48 15.08
CA GLY A 141 4.16 -3.42 15.78
C GLY A 141 3.61 -3.87 17.14
N THR A 142 3.22 -2.91 17.99
CA THR A 142 2.66 -3.21 19.32
C THR A 142 1.29 -3.87 19.25
N GLY A 143 0.45 -3.43 18.29
CA GLY A 143 -0.84 -4.04 18.04
C GLY A 143 -0.72 -5.50 17.59
N ALA A 144 0.20 -5.81 16.69
CA ALA A 144 0.48 -7.18 16.29
C ALA A 144 1.05 -8.03 17.46
N ALA A 145 1.89 -7.45 18.31
CA ALA A 145 2.34 -8.11 19.53
C ALA A 145 1.17 -8.45 20.47
N TYR A 146 0.24 -7.51 20.64
CA TYR A 146 -0.99 -7.76 21.40
C TYR A 146 -1.84 -8.87 20.78
N LEU A 147 -2.03 -8.86 19.44
CA LEU A 147 -2.78 -9.90 18.73
C LEU A 147 -2.22 -11.30 18.93
N LYS A 148 -0.91 -11.45 19.09
CA LYS A 148 -0.25 -12.73 19.36
C LYS A 148 -0.56 -13.29 20.75
N VAL A 149 -0.86 -12.43 21.74
CA VAL A 149 -1.08 -12.83 23.14
C VAL A 149 -2.51 -12.69 23.62
N ARG A 150 -3.40 -12.00 22.90
CA ARG A 150 -4.76 -11.67 23.36
C ARG A 150 -5.60 -12.89 23.76
N ASP A 151 -5.34 -14.05 23.17
CA ASP A 151 -6.05 -15.31 23.45
C ASP A 151 -5.40 -16.16 24.53
N SER A 152 -4.27 -15.72 25.08
CA SER A 152 -3.56 -16.39 26.17
C SER A 152 -4.33 -16.40 27.48
N GLN A 153 -5.27 -15.44 27.65
CA GLN A 153 -5.98 -15.19 28.92
C GLN A 153 -5.04 -14.84 30.10
N LEU A 154 -3.84 -14.29 29.79
CA LEU A 154 -2.84 -13.91 30.78
C LEU A 154 -2.87 -12.41 31.11
N GLY A 155 -3.61 -11.61 30.34
CA GLY A 155 -3.95 -10.24 30.67
C GLY A 155 -5.22 -10.14 31.52
N THR A 156 -5.42 -9.00 32.20
CA THR A 156 -6.69 -8.73 32.89
C THR A 156 -7.64 -7.97 31.96
N PRO A 157 -8.97 -8.05 32.18
CA PRO A 157 -9.94 -7.27 31.41
C PRO A 157 -9.67 -5.76 31.44
N GLU A 158 -9.15 -5.23 32.54
CA GLU A 158 -8.82 -3.83 32.70
C GLU A 158 -7.58 -3.44 31.87
N GLN A 159 -6.59 -4.35 31.75
CA GLN A 159 -5.43 -4.16 30.86
C GLN A 159 -5.88 -4.16 29.41
N ASP A 160 -6.67 -5.14 29.00
CA ASP A 160 -7.22 -5.21 27.65
C ASP A 160 -7.99 -3.93 27.29
N ALA A 161 -8.89 -3.48 28.16
CA ALA A 161 -9.70 -2.27 27.91
C ALA A 161 -8.82 -1.00 27.76
N ARG A 162 -7.75 -0.86 28.58
CA ARG A 162 -6.84 0.30 28.46
C ARG A 162 -6.00 0.24 27.20
N ILE A 163 -5.42 -0.92 26.89
CA ILE A 163 -4.60 -1.12 25.69
C ILE A 163 -5.43 -0.85 24.43
N GLN A 164 -6.63 -1.41 24.34
CA GLN A 164 -7.52 -1.20 23.21
C GLN A 164 -7.95 0.27 23.08
N ARG A 165 -8.24 0.95 24.21
CA ARG A 165 -8.55 2.39 24.19
C ARG A 165 -7.35 3.20 23.65
N TRP A 166 -6.13 2.93 24.10
CA TRP A 166 -4.93 3.59 23.64
C TRP A 166 -4.71 3.35 22.15
N PHE A 167 -4.84 2.12 21.65
CA PHE A 167 -4.76 1.80 20.23
C PHE A 167 -5.80 2.56 19.39
N ARG A 168 -7.05 2.70 19.87
CA ARG A 168 -8.08 3.50 19.19
C ARG A 168 -7.68 4.97 19.04
N ILE A 169 -7.09 5.57 20.08
CA ILE A 169 -6.62 6.95 20.01
C ILE A 169 -5.52 7.08 18.96
N LEU A 170 -4.50 6.21 19.00
CA LEU A 170 -3.43 6.20 18.02
C LEU A 170 -3.97 6.03 16.58
N ALA A 171 -4.84 5.06 16.35
CA ALA A 171 -5.46 4.81 15.05
C ALA A 171 -6.28 6.01 14.54
N SER A 172 -7.01 6.68 15.44
CA SER A 172 -7.74 7.91 15.10
C SER A 172 -6.80 9.03 14.64
N ARG A 173 -5.64 9.23 15.31
CA ARG A 173 -4.64 10.22 14.91
C ARG A 173 -4.04 9.91 13.55
N VAL A 174 -3.70 8.64 13.32
CA VAL A 174 -3.17 8.18 12.02
C VAL A 174 -4.20 8.41 10.91
N ARG A 175 -5.45 8.03 11.11
CA ARG A 175 -6.53 8.25 10.14
C ARG A 175 -6.76 9.74 9.87
N GLU A 176 -6.88 10.56 10.91
CA GLU A 176 -7.06 12.02 10.80
C GLU A 176 -5.97 12.64 9.90
N TYR A 177 -4.71 12.25 10.10
CA TYR A 177 -3.61 12.76 9.30
C TYR A 177 -3.71 12.33 7.84
N PHE A 178 -3.82 11.02 7.56
CA PHE A 178 -3.78 10.52 6.19
C PHE A 178 -5.04 10.86 5.39
N ASP A 179 -6.21 10.89 6.02
CA ASP A 179 -7.45 11.32 5.36
C ASP A 179 -7.34 12.79 4.91
N ALA A 180 -6.68 13.64 5.69
CA ALA A 180 -6.39 15.02 5.27
C ALA A 180 -5.36 15.12 4.14
N GLN A 181 -4.45 14.15 4.00
CA GLN A 181 -3.45 14.11 2.92
C GLN A 181 -4.02 13.55 1.59
N LEU A 182 -5.07 12.74 1.63
CA LEU A 182 -5.67 12.16 0.42
C LEU A 182 -6.11 13.20 -0.61
N SER A 183 -6.53 14.38 -0.17
CA SER A 183 -6.91 15.48 -1.05
C SER A 183 -5.72 16.20 -1.70
N ARG A 184 -4.48 15.81 -1.37
CA ARG A 184 -3.25 16.45 -1.85
C ARG A 184 -2.47 15.49 -2.75
N PRO A 185 -2.58 15.58 -4.08
CA PRO A 185 -1.81 14.75 -5.00
C PRO A 185 -0.32 14.83 -4.73
N GLY A 186 0.38 13.69 -4.75
CA GLY A 186 1.81 13.63 -4.48
C GLY A 186 2.21 13.73 -3.01
N SER A 187 1.24 13.78 -2.09
CA SER A 187 1.50 13.69 -0.65
C SER A 187 1.93 12.27 -0.25
N ASP A 188 2.28 12.10 1.01
CA ASP A 188 2.65 10.81 1.61
C ASP A 188 1.49 9.79 1.70
N ALA A 189 0.24 10.22 1.48
CA ALA A 189 -0.90 9.31 1.29
C ALA A 189 -0.89 8.55 -0.05
N TRP A 190 0.10 8.79 -0.92
CA TRP A 190 0.22 8.18 -2.24
C TRP A 190 1.43 7.25 -2.37
N ASN A 191 2.04 6.85 -1.26
CA ASN A 191 3.23 6.02 -1.23
C ASN A 191 3.18 5.01 -0.05
N ASN A 192 4.29 4.34 0.21
CA ASN A 192 4.41 3.33 1.26
C ASN A 192 3.92 3.78 2.64
N HIS A 193 4.05 5.06 3.00
CA HIS A 193 3.61 5.55 4.32
C HIS A 193 2.11 5.31 4.55
N PHE A 194 1.31 5.42 3.51
CA PHE A 194 -0.12 5.12 3.61
C PHE A 194 -0.39 3.62 3.79
N TYR A 195 0.42 2.75 3.17
CA TYR A 195 0.26 1.29 3.34
C TYR A 195 0.62 0.87 4.77
N TRP A 196 1.65 1.49 5.35
CA TRP A 196 1.99 1.33 6.76
C TRP A 196 0.89 1.85 7.69
N ALA A 197 0.30 2.98 7.39
CA ALA A 197 -0.85 3.51 8.14
C ALA A 197 -2.04 2.55 8.06
N GLY A 198 -2.30 1.98 6.88
CA GLY A 198 -3.30 0.93 6.69
C GLY A 198 -3.08 -0.29 7.56
N LEU A 199 -1.85 -0.77 7.61
CA LEU A 199 -1.46 -1.89 8.46
C LEU A 199 -1.71 -1.57 9.94
N ALA A 200 -1.31 -0.38 10.41
CA ALA A 200 -1.50 0.03 11.80
C ALA A 200 -2.99 0.08 12.19
N VAL A 201 -3.82 0.71 11.36
CA VAL A 201 -5.26 0.87 11.63
C VAL A 201 -5.99 -0.47 11.51
N ALA A 202 -5.66 -1.32 10.52
CA ALA A 202 -6.22 -2.67 10.40
C ALA A 202 -5.85 -3.53 11.62
N THR A 203 -4.61 -3.42 12.11
CA THR A 203 -4.16 -4.14 13.32
C THR A 203 -4.98 -3.73 14.54
N GLN A 204 -5.22 -2.41 14.73
CA GLN A 204 -6.11 -1.93 15.78
C GLN A 204 -7.54 -2.45 15.58
N GLY A 205 -8.06 -2.41 14.35
CA GLY A 205 -9.39 -2.91 14.03
C GLY A 205 -9.58 -4.37 14.47
N ILE A 206 -8.60 -5.23 14.18
CA ILE A 206 -8.62 -6.63 14.61
C ILE A 206 -8.49 -6.76 16.14
N ALA A 207 -7.65 -5.92 16.77
CA ALA A 207 -7.45 -5.96 18.22
C ALA A 207 -8.72 -5.60 19.01
N ASP A 208 -9.54 -4.73 18.47
CA ASP A 208 -10.71 -4.14 19.11
C ASP A 208 -12.06 -4.64 18.53
N ASN A 209 -12.00 -5.54 17.55
CA ASN A 209 -13.17 -6.00 16.78
C ASN A 209 -13.91 -4.86 16.06
N ASP A 210 -13.16 -3.86 15.56
CA ASP A 210 -13.66 -2.71 14.81
C ASP A 210 -13.54 -2.96 13.30
N THR A 211 -14.68 -3.32 12.69
CA THR A 211 -14.74 -3.61 11.25
C THR A 211 -14.48 -2.37 10.38
N ASP A 212 -14.84 -1.18 10.84
CA ASP A 212 -14.63 0.07 10.08
C ASP A 212 -13.13 0.39 9.98
N ALA A 213 -12.38 0.15 11.06
CA ALA A 213 -10.93 0.30 11.05
C ALA A 213 -10.26 -0.72 10.12
N LEU A 214 -10.71 -1.98 10.12
CA LEU A 214 -10.22 -2.98 9.17
C LEU A 214 -10.54 -2.59 7.73
N ILE A 215 -11.76 -2.14 7.44
CA ILE A 215 -12.19 -1.69 6.10
C ILE A 215 -11.35 -0.49 5.64
N TRP A 216 -11.03 0.46 6.53
CA TRP A 216 -10.14 1.58 6.19
C TRP A 216 -8.75 1.09 5.77
N GLY A 217 -8.16 0.14 6.52
CA GLY A 217 -6.88 -0.49 6.16
C GLY A 217 -6.93 -1.23 4.82
N ILE A 218 -8.01 -1.97 4.55
CA ILE A 218 -8.23 -2.61 3.24
C ILE A 218 -8.33 -1.56 2.12
N GLY A 219 -8.92 -0.41 2.39
CA GLY A 219 -8.95 0.73 1.47
C GLY A 219 -7.55 1.22 1.11
N THR A 220 -6.61 1.27 2.06
CA THR A 220 -5.21 1.64 1.78
C THR A 220 -4.49 0.58 0.95
N TYR A 221 -4.73 -0.72 1.24
CA TYR A 221 -4.25 -1.81 0.42
C TYR A 221 -4.73 -1.68 -1.03
N ARG A 222 -6.04 -1.43 -1.22
CA ARG A 222 -6.63 -1.24 -2.54
C ARG A 222 -5.93 -0.11 -3.31
N MET A 223 -5.64 1.02 -2.67
CA MET A 223 -4.87 2.10 -3.28
C MET A 223 -3.46 1.65 -3.68
N GLY A 224 -2.79 0.90 -2.81
CA GLY A 224 -1.46 0.36 -3.08
C GLY A 224 -1.43 -0.54 -4.31
N ILE A 225 -2.35 -1.50 -4.41
CA ILE A 225 -2.38 -2.42 -5.57
C ILE A 225 -2.85 -1.75 -6.86
N ASP A 226 -3.67 -0.69 -6.79
CA ASP A 226 -4.06 0.10 -7.95
C ASP A 226 -2.90 0.96 -8.49
N ALA A 227 -1.94 1.33 -7.63
CA ALA A 227 -0.73 2.06 -8.01
C ALA A 227 0.33 1.18 -8.71
N ILE A 228 0.18 -0.16 -8.66
CA ILE A 228 1.13 -1.09 -9.29
C ILE A 228 1.06 -0.97 -10.80
N GLN A 229 2.20 -0.64 -11.40
CA GLN A 229 2.33 -0.49 -12.84
C GLN A 229 2.23 -1.83 -13.57
N PRO A 230 2.01 -1.85 -14.89
CA PRO A 230 1.99 -3.08 -15.67
C PRO A 230 3.22 -3.98 -15.50
N ASP A 231 4.39 -3.37 -15.29
CA ASP A 231 5.66 -4.07 -15.05
C ASP A 231 5.87 -4.51 -13.59
N GLY A 232 4.93 -4.20 -12.71
CA GLY A 232 4.97 -4.54 -11.30
C GLY A 232 5.60 -3.51 -10.38
N SER A 233 6.18 -2.41 -10.88
CA SER A 233 6.79 -1.38 -10.04
C SER A 233 5.76 -0.42 -9.42
N LEU A 234 6.17 0.26 -8.34
CA LEU A 234 5.46 1.39 -7.74
C LEU A 234 6.21 2.69 -8.08
N ILE A 235 5.58 3.59 -8.84
CA ILE A 235 6.21 4.83 -9.32
C ILE A 235 6.71 5.70 -8.18
N ALA A 236 5.92 5.87 -7.12
CA ALA A 236 6.30 6.68 -5.98
C ALA A 236 7.59 6.18 -5.31
N GLU A 237 7.82 4.87 -5.31
CA GLU A 237 9.01 4.26 -4.75
C GLU A 237 10.19 4.25 -5.73
N MET A 238 9.92 4.20 -7.05
CA MET A 238 10.95 4.39 -8.07
C MET A 238 11.57 5.80 -8.03
N ALA A 239 10.83 6.81 -7.56
CA ALA A 239 11.31 8.18 -7.41
C ALA A 239 12.38 8.36 -6.32
N ARG A 240 12.76 7.30 -5.59
CA ARG A 240 13.69 7.33 -4.45
C ARG A 240 15.17 7.16 -4.83
N GLY A 241 15.54 7.41 -6.10
CA GLY A 241 16.93 7.39 -6.56
C GLY A 241 17.67 6.10 -6.21
N GLN A 242 18.82 6.21 -5.54
CA GLN A 242 19.65 5.06 -5.13
C GLN A 242 18.97 4.15 -4.09
N ARG A 243 17.90 4.58 -3.45
CA ARG A 243 17.13 3.78 -2.48
C ARG A 243 15.82 3.24 -3.03
N ALA A 244 15.58 3.31 -4.33
CA ALA A 244 14.32 2.88 -4.92
C ALA A 244 14.03 1.39 -4.66
N LEU A 245 15.03 0.49 -4.73
CA LEU A 245 14.85 -0.92 -4.39
C LEU A 245 14.40 -1.09 -2.93
N HIS A 246 15.05 -0.41 -1.99
CA HIS A 246 14.67 -0.44 -0.58
C HIS A 246 13.20 -0.02 -0.39
N TYR A 247 12.77 1.08 -1.04
CA TYR A 247 11.41 1.56 -0.89
C TYR A 247 10.36 0.71 -1.60
N GLN A 248 10.71 0.05 -2.72
CA GLN A 248 9.84 -0.97 -3.33
C GLN A 248 9.56 -2.11 -2.34
N LEU A 249 10.59 -2.60 -1.64
CA LEU A 249 10.45 -3.64 -0.61
C LEU A 249 9.72 -3.10 0.63
N TYR A 250 10.01 -1.86 1.03
CA TYR A 250 9.35 -1.19 2.16
C TYR A 250 7.85 -0.95 1.93
N ALA A 251 7.43 -0.84 0.68
CA ALA A 251 6.02 -0.77 0.29
C ALA A 251 5.37 -2.17 0.21
N LEU A 252 6.09 -3.18 -0.31
CA LEU A 252 5.56 -4.55 -0.44
C LEU A 252 5.26 -5.18 0.91
N GLY A 253 6.11 -4.98 1.93
CA GLY A 253 5.93 -5.57 3.26
C GLY A 253 4.56 -5.30 3.88
N PRO A 254 4.15 -4.05 4.12
CA PRO A 254 2.84 -3.75 4.69
C PRO A 254 1.68 -4.19 3.81
N LEU A 255 1.82 -4.20 2.47
CA LEU A 255 0.79 -4.70 1.57
C LEU A 255 0.58 -6.22 1.75
N VAL A 256 1.64 -7.01 1.89
CA VAL A 256 1.51 -8.45 2.17
C VAL A 256 0.90 -8.68 3.55
N MET A 257 1.33 -7.94 4.58
CA MET A 257 0.74 -8.08 5.93
C MET A 257 -0.74 -7.69 5.97
N LEU A 258 -1.15 -6.65 5.23
CA LEU A 258 -2.57 -6.31 5.06
C LEU A 258 -3.34 -7.41 4.33
N ALA A 259 -2.72 -8.02 3.30
CA ALA A 259 -3.34 -9.15 2.61
C ALA A 259 -3.58 -10.32 3.59
N GLU A 260 -2.60 -10.67 4.43
CA GLU A 260 -2.78 -11.72 5.43
C GLU A 260 -3.89 -11.38 6.45
N MET A 261 -4.03 -10.11 6.85
CA MET A 261 -5.13 -9.69 7.73
C MET A 261 -6.49 -9.86 7.06
N GLY A 262 -6.63 -9.52 5.79
CA GLY A 262 -7.85 -9.71 5.04
C GLY A 262 -8.16 -11.19 4.81
N GLU A 263 -7.18 -11.97 4.37
CA GLU A 263 -7.34 -13.42 4.14
C GLU A 263 -7.75 -14.17 5.43
N ALA A 264 -7.18 -13.81 6.59
CA ALA A 264 -7.59 -14.37 7.88
C ALA A 264 -9.08 -14.11 8.19
N ASN A 265 -9.66 -13.08 7.58
CA ASN A 265 -11.06 -12.70 7.70
C ASN A 265 -11.91 -13.08 6.48
N GLY A 266 -11.42 -13.94 5.59
CA GLY A 266 -12.14 -14.44 4.43
C GLY A 266 -12.28 -13.44 3.28
N ILE A 267 -11.50 -12.37 3.27
CA ILE A 267 -11.48 -11.36 2.21
C ILE A 267 -10.35 -11.72 1.24
N PRO A 268 -10.64 -11.97 -0.05
CA PRO A 268 -9.64 -12.49 -1.00
C PRO A 268 -8.69 -11.38 -1.51
N MET A 269 -7.81 -10.91 -0.62
CA MET A 269 -6.93 -9.76 -0.87
C MET A 269 -5.95 -10.01 -2.03
N TYR A 270 -5.35 -11.21 -2.07
CA TYR A 270 -4.39 -11.56 -3.11
C TYR A 270 -5.01 -11.66 -4.51
N ALA A 271 -6.32 -11.90 -4.61
CA ALA A 271 -7.04 -11.95 -5.87
C ALA A 271 -7.45 -10.55 -6.40
N MET A 272 -7.41 -9.52 -5.56
CA MET A 272 -7.85 -8.18 -5.95
C MET A 272 -7.06 -7.65 -7.15
N LYS A 273 -7.75 -6.96 -8.07
CA LYS A 273 -7.16 -6.39 -9.29
C LYS A 273 -6.37 -7.41 -10.12
N ASN A 274 -6.98 -8.60 -10.30
CA ASN A 274 -6.36 -9.72 -11.03
C ASN A 274 -4.98 -10.11 -10.49
N GLY A 275 -4.84 -10.08 -9.16
CA GLY A 275 -3.60 -10.46 -8.50
C GLY A 275 -2.46 -9.45 -8.68
N ALA A 276 -2.77 -8.16 -8.69
CA ALA A 276 -1.77 -7.10 -8.89
C ALA A 276 -0.57 -7.21 -7.93
N ILE A 277 -0.80 -7.63 -6.70
CA ILE A 277 0.26 -7.85 -5.70
C ILE A 277 1.32 -8.86 -6.17
N HIS A 278 0.93 -9.85 -6.99
CA HIS A 278 1.87 -10.84 -7.52
C HIS A 278 2.83 -10.21 -8.54
N ARG A 279 2.38 -9.21 -9.32
CA ARG A 279 3.26 -8.48 -10.23
C ARG A 279 4.30 -7.65 -9.46
N LEU A 280 3.88 -6.97 -8.37
CA LEU A 280 4.81 -6.26 -7.49
C LEU A 280 5.82 -7.21 -6.85
N THR A 281 5.37 -8.39 -6.39
CA THR A 281 6.25 -9.42 -5.83
C THR A 281 7.27 -9.89 -6.86
N GLN A 282 6.85 -10.22 -8.08
CA GLN A 282 7.75 -10.67 -9.15
C GLN A 282 8.75 -9.58 -9.54
N PHE A 283 8.29 -8.32 -9.64
CA PHE A 283 9.18 -7.19 -9.91
C PHE A 283 10.26 -7.07 -8.83
N ASN A 284 9.88 -7.17 -7.55
CA ASN A 284 10.83 -7.09 -6.44
C ASN A 284 11.83 -8.27 -6.45
N ILE A 285 11.36 -9.50 -6.72
CA ILE A 285 12.25 -10.67 -6.87
C ILE A 285 13.28 -10.41 -7.98
N ALA A 286 12.86 -9.96 -9.15
CA ALA A 286 13.74 -9.66 -10.26
C ALA A 286 14.72 -8.52 -9.92
N ALA A 287 14.25 -7.48 -9.23
CA ALA A 287 15.06 -6.34 -8.83
C ALA A 287 16.08 -6.69 -7.73
N MET A 288 15.75 -7.59 -6.81
CA MET A 288 16.68 -8.13 -5.80
C MET A 288 17.79 -8.99 -6.46
N GLN A 289 17.45 -9.77 -7.49
CA GLN A 289 18.44 -10.55 -8.26
C GLN A 289 19.29 -9.65 -9.15
N HIS A 290 18.68 -8.62 -9.74
CA HIS A 290 19.29 -7.74 -10.73
C HIS A 290 18.98 -6.27 -10.43
N PRO A 291 19.63 -5.63 -9.44
CA PRO A 291 19.38 -4.24 -9.06
C PRO A 291 19.53 -3.24 -10.21
N SER A 292 20.26 -3.62 -11.25
CA SER A 292 20.41 -2.85 -12.50
C SER A 292 19.07 -2.59 -13.23
N ILE A 293 18.02 -3.39 -12.95
CA ILE A 293 16.66 -3.14 -13.47
C ILE A 293 16.15 -1.78 -12.96
N ILE A 294 16.33 -1.51 -11.68
CA ILE A 294 15.95 -0.22 -11.07
C ILE A 294 16.98 0.85 -11.41
N ALA A 295 18.28 0.55 -11.35
CA ALA A 295 19.34 1.52 -11.64
C ALA A 295 19.19 2.15 -13.03
N ARG A 296 18.84 1.37 -14.05
CA ARG A 296 18.59 1.89 -15.41
C ARG A 296 17.41 2.87 -15.47
N ARG A 297 16.40 2.69 -14.63
CA ARG A 297 15.20 3.52 -14.61
C ARG A 297 15.37 4.80 -13.81
N THR A 298 16.06 4.69 -12.67
CA THR A 298 16.29 5.82 -11.75
C THR A 298 17.50 6.66 -12.15
N GLY A 299 18.40 6.10 -12.99
CA GLY A 299 19.70 6.71 -13.30
C GLY A 299 20.69 6.65 -12.12
N ALA A 300 20.40 5.87 -11.07
CA ALA A 300 21.22 5.75 -9.87
C ALA A 300 21.45 4.27 -9.52
N GLU A 301 22.70 3.92 -9.23
CA GLU A 301 23.02 2.60 -8.67
C GLU A 301 22.26 2.40 -7.37
N GLN A 302 21.77 1.17 -7.13
CA GLN A 302 20.97 0.87 -5.97
C GLN A 302 21.85 0.53 -4.77
N ASP A 303 21.45 1.05 -3.60
CA ASP A 303 22.06 0.66 -2.33
C ASP A 303 21.63 -0.77 -1.98
N THR A 304 22.55 -1.72 -2.14
CA THR A 304 22.38 -3.15 -1.88
C THR A 304 23.39 -3.66 -0.86
N SER A 305 23.92 -2.78 -0.01
CA SER A 305 25.00 -3.07 0.91
C SER A 305 24.65 -4.04 2.05
N GLY A 306 23.38 -4.41 2.18
CA GLY A 306 22.89 -5.31 3.23
C GLY A 306 22.59 -6.73 2.74
N THR A 307 22.60 -7.68 3.68
CA THR A 307 22.01 -9.01 3.49
C THR A 307 20.49 -8.89 3.62
N TYR A 308 19.74 -9.52 2.73
CA TYR A 308 18.28 -9.55 2.82
C TYR A 308 17.83 -10.21 4.14
N SER A 309 17.11 -9.46 4.95
CA SER A 309 16.66 -9.90 6.27
C SER A 309 15.40 -9.14 6.67
N GLY A 310 14.75 -9.48 7.74
CA GLY A 310 13.63 -8.74 8.33
C GLY A 310 12.76 -8.03 7.31
N LEU A 311 12.97 -6.72 7.16
CA LEU A 311 12.21 -5.86 6.26
C LEU A 311 12.20 -6.36 4.81
N GLU A 312 13.37 -6.75 4.28
CA GLU A 312 13.52 -7.06 2.86
C GLU A 312 12.91 -8.40 2.48
N ILE A 313 12.85 -9.37 3.42
CA ILE A 313 12.43 -10.75 3.09
C ILE A 313 11.40 -11.35 4.04
N GLY A 314 11.17 -10.77 5.23
CA GLY A 314 10.23 -11.36 6.22
C GLY A 314 8.80 -11.48 5.69
N TRP A 315 8.35 -10.54 4.85
CA TRP A 315 7.04 -10.60 4.18
C TRP A 315 6.87 -11.85 3.29
N ALA A 316 7.98 -12.42 2.82
CA ALA A 316 7.94 -13.58 1.94
C ALA A 316 7.51 -14.87 2.66
N VAL A 317 7.63 -14.93 3.99
CA VAL A 317 7.26 -16.13 4.77
C VAL A 317 5.78 -16.51 4.56
N PRO A 318 4.79 -15.68 4.89
CA PRO A 318 3.39 -16.01 4.62
C PRO A 318 3.09 -16.10 3.12
N TYR A 319 3.78 -15.30 2.30
CA TYR A 319 3.55 -15.33 0.86
C TYR A 319 3.89 -16.68 0.22
N VAL A 320 5.06 -17.28 0.52
CA VAL A 320 5.48 -18.56 -0.09
C VAL A 320 4.65 -19.75 0.40
N GLN A 321 4.05 -19.66 1.56
CA GLN A 321 3.13 -20.69 2.06
C GLN A 321 1.86 -20.77 1.21
N ARG A 322 1.39 -19.63 0.70
CA ARG A 322 0.25 -19.56 -0.21
C ARG A 322 0.64 -19.74 -1.68
N PHE A 323 1.77 -19.17 -2.07
CA PHE A 323 2.25 -19.10 -3.45
C PHE A 323 3.72 -19.55 -3.50
N PRO A 324 3.97 -20.87 -3.58
CA PRO A 324 5.33 -21.42 -3.56
C PRO A 324 6.25 -20.76 -4.59
N ASN A 325 7.42 -20.30 -4.13
CA ASN A 325 8.43 -19.68 -4.97
C ASN A 325 9.82 -20.11 -4.50
N ALA A 326 10.57 -20.79 -5.37
CA ALA A 326 11.86 -21.38 -5.04
C ALA A 326 12.90 -20.32 -4.63
N GLN A 327 12.94 -19.17 -5.31
CA GLN A 327 13.90 -18.11 -5.01
C GLN A 327 13.65 -17.47 -3.64
N LEU A 328 12.39 -17.17 -3.34
CA LEU A 328 12.03 -16.65 -2.02
C LEU A 328 12.34 -17.67 -0.91
N SER A 329 12.08 -18.95 -1.15
CA SER A 329 12.40 -20.01 -0.18
C SER A 329 13.89 -20.10 0.12
N ILE A 330 14.75 -19.93 -0.91
CA ILE A 330 16.21 -19.88 -0.74
C ILE A 330 16.59 -18.67 0.13
N TRP A 331 16.09 -17.49 -0.16
CA TRP A 331 16.41 -16.28 0.61
C TRP A 331 15.90 -16.34 2.04
N ILE A 332 14.69 -16.88 2.26
CA ILE A 332 14.16 -17.12 3.61
C ILE A 332 15.10 -18.03 4.41
N ALA A 333 15.58 -19.13 3.79
CA ALA A 333 16.49 -20.07 4.45
C ALA A 333 17.89 -19.47 4.74
N GLN A 334 18.33 -18.50 3.95
CA GLN A 334 19.63 -17.82 4.08
C GLN A 334 19.57 -16.56 4.96
N ALA A 335 18.38 -16.03 5.22
CA ALA A 335 18.21 -14.79 5.98
C ALA A 335 18.72 -14.97 7.44
N PRO A 336 19.56 -14.06 7.94
CA PRO A 336 20.04 -14.12 9.33
C PRO A 336 18.91 -13.93 10.34
N TRP A 337 17.86 -13.21 9.97
CA TRP A 337 16.61 -13.08 10.72
C TRP A 337 15.46 -12.70 9.78
N LEU A 338 14.22 -13.05 10.15
CA LEU A 338 13.01 -12.78 9.37
C LEU A 338 12.08 -11.79 10.08
N ARG A 339 12.34 -11.51 11.34
CA ARG A 339 11.54 -10.64 12.17
C ARG A 339 11.76 -9.16 11.84
N PHE A 340 10.68 -8.40 11.90
CA PHE A 340 10.73 -6.95 11.78
C PHE A 340 9.67 -6.31 12.70
N TRP A 341 10.10 -5.50 13.65
CA TRP A 341 9.24 -5.04 14.73
C TRP A 341 8.04 -4.21 14.24
N GLN A 342 8.17 -3.46 13.15
CA GLN A 342 7.10 -2.60 12.63
C GLN A 342 5.86 -3.38 12.15
N TRP A 343 5.97 -4.64 11.81
CA TRP A 343 4.81 -5.50 11.55
C TRP A 343 4.59 -6.60 12.61
N GLY A 344 5.19 -6.44 13.77
CA GLY A 344 4.91 -7.33 14.88
C GLY A 344 5.96 -8.41 15.17
N GLY A 345 7.18 -8.31 14.64
CA GLY A 345 8.26 -9.28 14.85
C GLY A 345 8.25 -10.40 13.82
N MET A 346 8.13 -11.66 14.23
CA MET A 346 7.98 -12.78 13.30
C MET A 346 6.69 -12.66 12.50
N PRO A 347 6.77 -12.83 11.17
CA PRO A 347 5.58 -12.78 10.31
C PRO A 347 4.60 -13.91 10.65
N PRO A 348 3.32 -13.80 10.22
CA PRO A 348 2.36 -14.87 10.44
C PRO A 348 2.72 -16.14 9.66
N ASP A 349 2.25 -17.26 10.18
CA ASP A 349 2.28 -18.56 9.50
C ASP A 349 0.91 -18.78 8.83
N ALA A 350 0.84 -18.68 7.52
CA ALA A 350 -0.41 -18.73 6.75
C ALA A 350 -1.18 -20.07 6.83
N GLY A 351 -0.72 -21.03 7.63
CA GLY A 351 -1.04 -22.44 7.45
C GLY A 351 -2.16 -23.05 8.27
N SER A 352 -2.81 -22.41 9.26
CA SER A 352 -3.48 -23.23 10.26
C SER A 352 -4.82 -22.80 10.81
N LEU A 353 -5.84 -22.68 9.96
CA LEU A 353 -7.22 -22.77 10.46
C LEU A 353 -7.72 -24.21 10.32
N SER A 354 -8.23 -24.80 11.41
CA SER A 354 -8.92 -26.08 11.33
C SER A 354 -10.24 -25.93 10.55
N ALA A 355 -10.62 -26.94 9.76
CA ALA A 355 -11.84 -26.91 8.95
C ALA A 355 -13.11 -26.63 9.79
N SER A 356 -13.16 -27.10 11.05
CA SER A 356 -14.31 -26.89 11.93
C SER A 356 -14.45 -25.44 12.43
N GLU A 357 -13.35 -24.69 12.55
CA GLU A 357 -13.37 -23.28 12.91
C GLU A 357 -13.75 -22.40 11.70
N ALA A 358 -13.39 -22.84 10.49
CA ALA A 358 -13.77 -22.17 9.25
C ALA A 358 -15.29 -22.19 9.03
N ASP A 359 -15.97 -23.32 9.29
CA ASP A 359 -17.42 -23.46 9.11
C ASP A 359 -18.22 -22.61 10.09
N ALA A 360 -17.81 -22.57 11.37
CA ALA A 360 -18.49 -21.78 12.40
C ALA A 360 -18.41 -20.26 12.14
N HIS A 361 -17.42 -19.82 11.37
CA HIS A 361 -17.14 -18.40 11.10
C HIS A 361 -17.67 -17.93 9.72
N ALA A 362 -18.14 -18.85 8.90
CA ALA A 362 -18.48 -18.57 7.50
C ALA A 362 -19.56 -17.49 7.31
N ALA A 363 -20.56 -17.44 8.19
CA ALA A 363 -21.63 -16.44 8.11
C ALA A 363 -21.10 -15.03 8.40
N PHE A 364 -20.26 -14.88 9.42
CA PHE A 364 -19.61 -13.60 9.76
C PHE A 364 -18.67 -13.15 8.64
N GLN A 365 -17.82 -14.05 8.14
CA GLN A 365 -16.91 -13.75 7.03
C GLN A 365 -17.67 -13.32 5.77
N LYS A 366 -18.81 -13.97 5.47
CA LYS A 366 -19.66 -13.58 4.34
C LYS A 366 -20.23 -12.16 4.52
N ALA A 367 -20.73 -11.83 5.72
CA ALA A 367 -21.26 -10.50 6.02
C ALA A 367 -20.15 -9.44 5.97
N LEU A 368 -18.99 -9.73 6.55
CA LEU A 368 -17.82 -8.85 6.51
C LEU A 368 -17.35 -8.61 5.08
N ARG A 369 -17.22 -9.67 4.27
CA ARG A 369 -16.85 -9.55 2.85
C ARG A 369 -17.83 -8.64 2.10
N HIS A 370 -19.12 -8.81 2.30
CA HIS A 370 -20.14 -7.95 1.69
C HIS A 370 -19.99 -6.48 2.11
N SER A 371 -19.74 -6.21 3.40
CA SER A 371 -19.48 -4.86 3.90
C SER A 371 -18.21 -4.25 3.29
N VAL A 372 -17.14 -5.03 3.15
CA VAL A 372 -15.91 -4.61 2.47
C VAL A 372 -16.17 -4.30 1.00
N GLU A 373 -16.86 -5.18 0.28
CA GLU A 373 -17.20 -4.99 -1.13
C GLU A 373 -18.03 -3.71 -1.33
N GLN A 374 -19.03 -3.46 -0.48
CA GLN A 374 -19.83 -2.23 -0.53
C GLN A 374 -18.98 -0.98 -0.25
N ALA A 375 -18.14 -1.02 0.79
CA ALA A 375 -17.28 0.10 1.15
C ALA A 375 -16.24 0.41 0.06
N LEU A 376 -15.63 -0.64 -0.53
CA LEU A 376 -14.70 -0.49 -1.65
C LEU A 376 -15.42 0.03 -2.90
N ALA A 377 -16.62 -0.46 -3.22
CA ALA A 377 -17.39 0.03 -4.36
C ALA A 377 -17.81 1.50 -4.18
N ALA A 378 -18.15 1.91 -2.97
CA ALA A 378 -18.47 3.30 -2.68
C ALA A 378 -17.25 4.23 -2.77
N ARG A 379 -16.08 3.76 -2.32
CA ARG A 379 -14.84 4.54 -2.32
C ARG A 379 -14.08 4.45 -3.65
N PHE A 380 -14.18 3.31 -4.33
CA PHE A 380 -13.50 2.99 -5.59
C PHE A 380 -14.54 2.45 -6.57
N PRO A 381 -15.40 3.30 -7.17
CA PRO A 381 -16.39 2.84 -8.13
C PRO A 381 -15.71 2.02 -9.22
N ALA A 382 -16.28 0.87 -9.53
CA ALA A 382 -15.72 -0.07 -10.49
C ALA A 382 -15.50 0.65 -11.83
N ASP A 383 -14.27 0.65 -12.29
CA ASP A 383 -13.81 1.17 -13.58
C ASP A 383 -14.16 2.63 -13.88
N HIS A 384 -14.69 3.40 -12.92
CA HIS A 384 -15.19 4.78 -13.10
C HIS A 384 -16.05 4.94 -14.39
N ALA A 385 -16.68 3.85 -14.84
CA ALA A 385 -17.43 3.80 -16.10
C ALA A 385 -18.52 4.86 -16.18
N GLU A 386 -19.14 5.20 -15.06
CA GLU A 386 -20.14 6.28 -14.96
C GLU A 386 -19.54 7.66 -15.22
N PHE A 387 -18.22 7.82 -15.06
CA PHE A 387 -17.48 9.07 -15.28
C PHE A 387 -16.77 9.14 -16.62
N PHE A 388 -16.91 8.16 -17.52
CA PHE A 388 -16.28 8.20 -18.85
C PHE A 388 -16.54 9.51 -19.60
N ALA A 389 -17.70 10.12 -19.38
CA ALA A 389 -18.03 11.39 -20.00
C ALA A 389 -17.16 12.56 -19.52
N PHE A 390 -16.51 12.44 -18.37
CA PHE A 390 -15.59 13.45 -17.86
C PHE A 390 -14.16 13.26 -18.37
N PHE A 391 -13.74 12.03 -18.70
CA PHE A 391 -12.34 11.76 -19.04
C PHE A 391 -11.90 12.42 -20.35
N GLY A 392 -10.61 12.76 -20.40
CA GLY A 392 -9.93 13.34 -21.55
C GLY A 392 -9.44 14.76 -21.32
N GLU A 393 -9.08 15.39 -22.42
CA GLU A 393 -8.57 16.76 -22.44
C GLU A 393 -9.70 17.77 -22.49
N TRP A 394 -9.52 18.84 -21.73
CA TRP A 394 -10.44 19.95 -21.61
C TRP A 394 -9.69 21.27 -21.78
N CYS A 395 -10.35 22.25 -22.33
CA CYS A 395 -9.82 23.60 -22.45
C CYS A 395 -10.46 24.48 -21.38
N ALA A 396 -9.65 24.91 -20.39
CA ALA A 396 -10.13 25.77 -19.33
C ALA A 396 -10.62 27.11 -19.92
N GLN A 397 -11.86 27.50 -19.60
CA GLN A 397 -12.53 28.66 -20.15
C GLN A 397 -12.56 28.68 -21.70
N GLY A 398 -12.59 27.51 -22.32
CA GLY A 398 -12.56 27.39 -23.79
C GLY A 398 -11.22 27.77 -24.44
N ASN A 399 -10.17 28.04 -23.65
CA ASN A 399 -8.86 28.47 -24.15
C ASN A 399 -7.94 27.27 -24.39
N LEU A 400 -7.54 27.06 -25.65
CA LEU A 400 -6.62 25.98 -26.07
C LEU A 400 -5.24 26.05 -25.39
N ALA A 401 -4.81 27.23 -24.98
CA ALA A 401 -3.54 27.38 -24.27
C ALA A 401 -3.59 26.88 -22.81
N TRP A 402 -4.78 26.63 -22.28
CA TRP A 402 -5.00 26.16 -20.92
C TRP A 402 -5.61 24.76 -20.95
N SER A 403 -4.77 23.79 -21.34
CA SER A 403 -5.14 22.38 -21.41
C SER A 403 -5.31 21.83 -19.99
N ALA A 404 -6.53 21.54 -19.62
CA ALA A 404 -6.89 20.81 -18.42
C ALA A 404 -7.16 19.34 -18.77
N SER A 405 -7.04 18.43 -17.81
CA SER A 405 -7.33 17.03 -18.07
C SER A 405 -8.05 16.35 -16.90
N ILE A 406 -8.85 15.36 -17.25
CA ILE A 406 -9.45 14.43 -16.29
C ILE A 406 -9.06 13.02 -16.72
N SER A 407 -8.35 12.31 -15.87
CA SER A 407 -7.83 10.98 -16.16
C SER A 407 -8.21 9.98 -15.09
N ASP A 408 -8.50 8.75 -15.51
CA ASP A 408 -8.62 7.59 -14.64
C ASP A 408 -7.23 7.05 -14.31
N LYS A 409 -6.97 6.88 -13.02
CA LYS A 409 -5.75 6.26 -12.48
C LYS A 409 -6.10 5.03 -11.63
N GLY A 410 -7.10 4.28 -12.05
CA GLY A 410 -7.54 3.07 -11.40
C GLY A 410 -8.40 3.35 -10.16
N SER A 411 -7.79 3.66 -9.02
CA SER A 411 -8.52 3.99 -7.79
C SER A 411 -8.97 5.44 -7.71
N PHE A 412 -8.49 6.31 -8.62
CA PHE A 412 -8.72 7.75 -8.53
C PHE A 412 -8.97 8.36 -9.89
N ILE A 413 -9.87 9.33 -9.89
CA ILE A 413 -9.97 10.32 -10.96
C ILE A 413 -9.00 11.44 -10.61
N ILE A 414 -8.08 11.76 -11.50
CA ILE A 414 -7.18 12.90 -11.35
C ILE A 414 -7.64 14.05 -12.22
N LEU A 415 -7.85 15.19 -11.60
CA LEU A 415 -8.17 16.46 -12.23
C LEU A 415 -6.90 17.31 -12.30
N ASN A 416 -6.57 17.81 -13.49
CA ASN A 416 -5.47 18.76 -13.67
C ASN A 416 -6.04 20.01 -14.35
N ASN A 417 -5.83 21.18 -13.78
CA ASN A 417 -6.40 22.42 -14.28
C ASN A 417 -5.57 23.12 -15.37
N GLY A 418 -4.49 22.48 -15.84
CA GLY A 418 -3.65 23.02 -16.90
C GLY A 418 -2.71 24.16 -16.51
N VAL A 419 -2.82 24.69 -15.28
CA VAL A 419 -1.96 25.76 -14.73
C VAL A 419 -1.19 25.32 -13.49
N GLY A 420 -0.97 24.00 -13.35
CA GLY A 420 -0.11 23.43 -12.31
C GLY A 420 -0.83 23.00 -11.02
N ALA A 421 -2.15 23.13 -10.93
CA ALA A 421 -2.90 22.60 -9.80
C ALA A 421 -3.62 21.30 -10.17
N ALA A 422 -3.45 20.29 -9.34
CA ALA A 422 -4.14 19.01 -9.46
C ALA A 422 -5.06 18.75 -8.25
N SER A 423 -6.10 17.94 -8.45
CA SER A 423 -6.99 17.44 -7.41
C SER A 423 -7.39 16.01 -7.71
N ILE A 424 -7.76 15.28 -6.67
CA ILE A 424 -8.55 14.06 -6.85
C ILE A 424 -9.97 14.48 -7.23
N GLY A 425 -10.58 13.71 -8.15
CA GLY A 425 -12.00 13.80 -8.45
C GLY A 425 -12.77 12.78 -7.62
N LEU A 426 -13.77 13.22 -6.89
CA LEU A 426 -14.74 12.35 -6.24
C LEU A 426 -16.04 12.41 -7.05
N GLY A 427 -16.52 11.25 -7.47
CA GLY A 427 -17.78 11.17 -8.19
C GLY A 427 -18.97 11.46 -7.28
N ASP A 428 -19.92 12.22 -7.82
CA ASP A 428 -21.22 12.50 -7.19
C ASP A 428 -22.31 12.28 -8.24
N GLY A 429 -22.39 11.05 -8.74
CA GLY A 429 -23.26 10.63 -9.84
C GLY A 429 -22.67 10.91 -11.23
N PRO A 430 -23.35 10.47 -12.30
CA PRO A 430 -22.80 10.41 -13.67
C PRO A 430 -22.53 11.78 -14.31
N THR A 431 -23.00 12.85 -13.72
CA THR A 431 -22.87 14.22 -14.26
C THR A 431 -22.20 15.19 -13.29
N ARG A 432 -21.74 14.72 -12.14
CA ARG A 432 -21.11 15.58 -11.13
C ARG A 432 -19.79 15.01 -10.64
N ILE A 433 -18.81 15.87 -10.44
CA ILE A 433 -17.51 15.54 -9.88
C ILE A 433 -17.12 16.61 -8.87
N VAL A 434 -16.58 16.21 -7.75
CA VAL A 434 -16.08 17.11 -6.71
C VAL A 434 -14.56 17.11 -6.73
N ALA A 435 -13.95 18.29 -6.62
CA ALA A 435 -12.51 18.49 -6.55
C ALA A 435 -12.09 18.96 -5.14
N PRO A 436 -11.85 18.06 -4.17
CA PRO A 436 -11.52 18.44 -2.80
C PRO A 436 -10.23 19.27 -2.69
N GLY A 437 -9.21 18.95 -3.49
CA GLY A 437 -7.94 19.68 -3.53
C GLY A 437 -8.06 21.15 -4.00
N TRP A 438 -9.22 21.54 -4.54
CA TRP A 438 -9.53 22.92 -4.95
C TRP A 438 -10.61 23.57 -4.05
N GLY A 439 -10.71 23.14 -2.80
CA GLY A 439 -11.72 23.66 -1.87
C GLY A 439 -13.11 23.07 -2.09
N SER A 440 -13.18 21.80 -2.48
CA SER A 440 -14.44 21.08 -2.76
C SER A 440 -15.29 21.72 -3.86
N VAL A 441 -14.64 22.30 -4.85
CA VAL A 441 -15.32 22.82 -6.04
C VAL A 441 -16.04 21.68 -6.76
N ILE A 442 -17.30 21.92 -7.15
CA ILE A 442 -18.15 20.94 -7.83
C ILE A 442 -18.18 21.25 -9.32
N GLY A 443 -17.83 20.26 -10.14
CA GLY A 443 -17.97 20.27 -11.59
C GLY A 443 -19.27 19.57 -12.01
N LYS A 444 -20.07 20.21 -12.84
CA LYS A 444 -21.29 19.65 -13.42
C LYS A 444 -21.15 19.56 -14.94
N LEU A 445 -21.27 18.35 -15.45
CA LEU A 445 -21.23 18.10 -16.89
C LEU A 445 -22.55 18.56 -17.55
N THR A 446 -22.45 19.29 -18.65
CA THR A 446 -23.62 19.68 -19.45
C THR A 446 -24.29 18.47 -20.09
N PRO A 447 -25.60 18.53 -20.40
CA PRO A 447 -26.32 17.39 -21.01
C PRO A 447 -25.72 16.88 -22.32
N ASP A 448 -25.15 17.75 -23.13
CA ASP A 448 -24.45 17.42 -24.36
C ASP A 448 -23.01 16.95 -24.17
N ARG A 449 -22.52 16.93 -22.91
CA ARG A 449 -21.17 16.50 -22.49
C ARG A 449 -20.05 17.34 -23.11
N SER A 450 -20.33 18.54 -23.58
CA SER A 450 -19.35 19.43 -24.18
C SER A 450 -18.64 20.34 -23.20
N GLN A 451 -19.20 20.53 -22.00
CA GLN A 451 -18.69 21.45 -20.99
C GLN A 451 -18.86 20.93 -19.57
N ILE A 452 -17.95 21.31 -18.71
CA ILE A 452 -18.05 21.16 -17.26
C ILE A 452 -18.14 22.56 -16.64
N ASP A 453 -19.24 22.84 -15.97
CA ASP A 453 -19.44 24.07 -15.20
C ASP A 453 -18.98 23.86 -13.77
N TRP A 454 -18.04 24.67 -13.31
CA TRP A 454 -17.52 24.59 -11.96
C TRP A 454 -18.21 25.57 -11.01
N SER A 455 -18.49 25.14 -9.77
CA SER A 455 -19.20 25.95 -8.77
C SER A 455 -18.49 27.25 -8.37
N ASN A 456 -17.23 27.41 -8.73
CA ASN A 456 -16.46 28.65 -8.56
C ASN A 456 -16.63 29.65 -9.71
N GLY A 457 -17.57 29.42 -10.63
CA GLY A 457 -17.86 30.29 -11.77
C GLY A 457 -16.94 30.10 -12.98
N THR A 458 -16.02 29.14 -12.95
CA THR A 458 -15.20 28.76 -14.10
C THR A 458 -15.88 27.64 -14.89
N PHE A 459 -15.44 27.40 -16.13
CA PHE A 459 -15.89 26.26 -16.92
C PHE A 459 -14.74 25.65 -17.71
N TRP A 460 -14.89 24.38 -18.07
CA TRP A 460 -14.02 23.67 -18.98
C TRP A 460 -14.84 23.19 -20.18
N ALA A 461 -14.45 23.57 -21.38
CA ALA A 461 -15.06 23.07 -22.59
C ALA A 461 -14.23 21.95 -23.20
N ARG A 462 -14.85 21.01 -23.92
CA ARG A 462 -14.08 20.08 -24.74
C ARG A 462 -13.17 20.85 -25.65
N CYS A 463 -11.88 20.55 -25.64
CA CYS A 463 -10.99 21.13 -26.63
C CYS A 463 -11.53 20.78 -28.02
N PRO A 464 -11.63 21.74 -28.96
CA PRO A 464 -11.98 21.42 -30.33
C PRO A 464 -11.03 20.32 -30.82
N ALA A 465 -11.59 19.27 -31.41
CA ALA A 465 -10.78 18.16 -31.90
C ALA A 465 -9.66 18.75 -32.76
N THR A 466 -8.43 18.57 -32.30
CA THR A 466 -7.28 18.76 -33.17
C THR A 466 -7.58 17.90 -34.40
N PRO A 467 -7.51 18.41 -35.64
CA PRO A 467 -7.78 17.59 -36.81
C PRO A 467 -7.04 16.29 -36.65
N ALA A 468 -7.72 15.17 -36.87
CA ALA A 468 -7.19 13.82 -36.61
C ALA A 468 -5.72 13.79 -37.06
N PRO A 469 -4.77 13.40 -36.20
CA PRO A 469 -3.38 13.38 -36.61
C PRO A 469 -3.32 12.58 -37.91
N SER A 470 -2.72 13.19 -38.92
CA SER A 470 -2.28 12.48 -40.11
C SER A 470 -1.66 11.15 -39.68
N PRO A 471 -1.72 10.09 -40.50
CA PRO A 471 -1.46 8.70 -40.09
C PRO A 471 -0.35 8.59 -39.05
N LEU A 472 -0.61 7.86 -38.01
CA LEU A 472 0.15 7.69 -36.76
C LEU A 472 1.64 8.04 -36.94
N SER A 473 2.05 9.24 -36.57
CA SER A 473 3.44 9.65 -36.70
C SER A 473 4.19 9.33 -35.43
N LEU A 474 5.07 8.35 -35.49
CA LEU A 474 5.97 7.98 -34.41
C LEU A 474 7.20 8.89 -34.33
N THR A 475 7.38 9.79 -35.30
CA THR A 475 8.54 10.69 -35.33
C THR A 475 8.59 11.55 -34.06
N GLY A 476 9.74 11.56 -33.42
CA GLY A 476 9.99 12.36 -32.24
C GLY A 476 10.80 11.66 -31.16
N LYS A 477 10.81 12.27 -29.97
CA LYS A 477 11.49 11.75 -28.79
C LYS A 477 10.59 10.74 -28.09
N TRP A 478 11.21 9.63 -27.66
CA TRP A 478 10.59 8.60 -26.88
C TRP A 478 11.50 8.24 -25.71
N TYR A 479 10.94 7.94 -24.59
CA TYR A 479 11.68 7.60 -23.37
C TYR A 479 11.44 6.13 -23.06
N ALA A 480 12.47 5.32 -23.26
CA ALA A 480 12.43 3.89 -22.96
C ALA A 480 12.29 3.68 -21.46
N ASP A 481 11.33 2.87 -21.05
CA ASP A 481 11.02 2.52 -19.65
C ASP A 481 10.90 3.75 -18.72
N GLY A 482 10.40 4.88 -19.24
CA GLY A 482 10.33 6.13 -18.50
C GLY A 482 11.69 6.79 -18.21
N GLY A 483 12.76 6.31 -18.85
CA GLY A 483 14.15 6.71 -18.59
C GLY A 483 14.47 8.15 -18.96
N ILE A 484 15.62 8.63 -18.47
CA ILE A 484 16.08 10.02 -18.64
C ILE A 484 16.62 10.27 -20.06
N GLN A 485 17.15 9.23 -20.73
CA GLN A 485 17.74 9.38 -22.06
C GLN A 485 16.72 9.07 -23.16
N PRO A 486 16.51 10.00 -24.10
CA PRO A 486 15.54 9.80 -25.17
C PRO A 486 16.07 8.86 -26.24
N CYS A 487 15.20 8.00 -26.73
CA CYS A 487 15.30 7.40 -28.06
C CYS A 487 14.65 8.33 -29.07
N PHE A 488 15.13 8.32 -30.30
CA PHE A 488 14.55 9.11 -31.38
C PHE A 488 14.01 8.17 -32.45
N ILE A 489 12.73 8.31 -32.76
CA ILE A 489 12.11 7.62 -33.89
C ILE A 489 11.95 8.63 -35.02
N GLN A 490 12.35 8.26 -36.23
CA GLN A 490 12.02 8.94 -37.48
C GLN A 490 11.18 7.97 -38.32
N GLN A 491 9.99 8.39 -38.71
CA GLN A 491 9.09 7.61 -39.55
C GLN A 491 8.94 8.26 -40.94
N LYS A 492 9.03 7.42 -41.96
CA LYS A 492 8.75 7.79 -43.35
C LYS A 492 7.83 6.73 -43.97
N GLY A 493 6.55 7.03 -44.02
CA GLY A 493 5.53 6.04 -44.37
C GLY A 493 5.49 4.92 -43.31
N GLU A 494 5.56 3.67 -43.75
CA GLU A 494 5.62 2.50 -42.88
C GLU A 494 7.03 2.20 -42.34
N GLN A 495 8.05 2.86 -42.85
CA GLN A 495 9.43 2.66 -42.42
C GLN A 495 9.75 3.54 -41.20
N ILE A 496 10.39 2.95 -40.20
CA ILE A 496 10.92 3.66 -39.04
C ILE A 496 12.42 3.45 -38.88
N SER A 497 13.11 4.49 -38.45
CA SER A 497 14.47 4.40 -37.97
C SER A 497 14.52 4.85 -36.52
N ILE A 498 15.17 4.08 -35.68
CA ILE A 498 15.27 4.30 -34.25
C ILE A 498 16.74 4.52 -33.89
N SER A 499 17.01 5.58 -33.12
CA SER A 499 18.35 5.84 -32.59
C SER A 499 18.28 6.02 -31.07
N HIS A 500 19.21 5.37 -30.36
CA HIS A 500 19.38 5.47 -28.91
C HIS A 500 20.62 6.30 -28.60
N GLY A 501 20.61 7.08 -27.53
CA GLY A 501 21.66 8.05 -27.16
C GLY A 501 23.07 7.48 -26.94
N LYS A 502 23.28 6.16 -26.98
CA LYS A 502 24.59 5.48 -26.94
C LYS A 502 25.07 4.96 -28.31
N GLY A 503 24.54 5.49 -29.41
CA GLY A 503 24.99 5.10 -30.75
C GLY A 503 24.33 3.85 -31.35
N CYS A 504 23.43 3.20 -30.63
CA CYS A 504 22.62 2.10 -31.16
C CYS A 504 21.60 2.65 -32.15
N LYS A 505 21.60 2.10 -33.39
CA LYS A 505 20.62 2.42 -34.42
C LYS A 505 19.96 1.14 -34.88
N THR A 506 18.66 1.18 -35.09
CA THR A 506 17.92 0.12 -35.77
C THR A 506 16.90 0.69 -36.71
N THR A 507 16.40 -0.13 -37.61
CA THR A 507 15.31 0.17 -38.51
C THR A 507 14.19 -0.82 -38.29
N GLY A 508 12.98 -0.45 -38.70
CA GLY A 508 11.82 -1.31 -38.56
C GLY A 508 10.66 -0.82 -39.42
N GLN A 509 9.52 -1.43 -39.21
CA GLN A 509 8.27 -1.09 -39.90
C GLN A 509 7.18 -0.86 -38.87
N VAL A 510 6.22 -0.01 -39.24
CA VAL A 510 4.97 0.20 -38.50
C VAL A 510 3.80 0.07 -39.49
N ASP A 511 2.82 -0.75 -39.13
CA ASP A 511 1.59 -0.88 -39.94
C ASP A 511 0.54 0.18 -39.57
N ALA A 512 -0.54 0.21 -40.33
CA ALA A 512 -1.65 1.13 -40.11
C ALA A 512 -2.40 0.89 -38.78
N ALA A 513 -2.26 -0.28 -38.17
CA ALA A 513 -2.83 -0.64 -36.88
C ALA A 513 -1.92 -0.25 -35.71
N GLY A 514 -0.71 0.25 -35.99
CA GLY A 514 0.28 0.65 -34.97
C GLY A 514 1.14 -0.50 -34.45
N HIS A 515 1.20 -1.64 -35.15
CA HIS A 515 2.17 -2.69 -34.83
C HIS A 515 3.54 -2.33 -35.42
N LEU A 516 4.55 -2.45 -34.59
CA LEU A 516 5.95 -2.22 -34.96
C LEU A 516 6.71 -3.53 -35.04
N THR A 517 7.60 -3.63 -36.00
CA THR A 517 8.59 -4.71 -36.08
C THR A 517 9.97 -4.08 -36.24
N THR A 518 10.89 -4.42 -35.34
CA THR A 518 12.29 -3.93 -35.36
C THR A 518 13.26 -5.07 -35.17
N GLU A 519 14.53 -4.84 -35.47
CA GLU A 519 15.59 -5.82 -35.26
C GLU A 519 16.72 -5.20 -34.45
N TRP A 520 16.93 -5.69 -33.20
CA TRP A 520 17.98 -5.21 -32.30
C TRP A 520 19.02 -6.29 -32.08
N SER A 521 20.26 -5.99 -32.46
CA SER A 521 21.39 -6.94 -32.28
C SER A 521 21.10 -8.34 -32.82
N GLY A 522 20.41 -8.43 -33.95
CA GLY A 522 20.05 -9.71 -34.59
C GLY A 522 18.79 -10.39 -34.03
N ASN A 523 18.09 -9.78 -33.06
CA ASN A 523 16.84 -10.29 -32.54
C ASN A 523 15.67 -9.43 -33.03
N ARG A 524 14.64 -10.07 -33.55
CA ARG A 524 13.37 -9.41 -33.86
C ARG A 524 12.66 -9.04 -32.58
N ILE A 525 12.20 -7.79 -32.48
CA ILE A 525 11.38 -7.26 -31.41
C ILE A 525 10.14 -6.62 -32.01
N ASP A 526 8.99 -7.09 -31.60
CA ASP A 526 7.70 -6.58 -32.04
C ASP A 526 7.13 -5.65 -30.96
N GLY A 527 6.40 -4.61 -31.37
CA GLY A 527 5.79 -3.64 -30.47
C GLY A 527 4.42 -3.24 -30.93
N ALA A 528 3.65 -2.64 -30.04
CA ALA A 528 2.34 -2.07 -30.34
C ALA A 528 2.23 -0.66 -29.77
N VAL A 529 1.77 0.27 -30.60
CA VAL A 529 1.45 1.64 -30.17
C VAL A 529 0.10 1.65 -29.48
N THR A 530 0.03 2.32 -28.34
CA THR A 530 -1.25 2.52 -27.66
C THR A 530 -2.20 3.40 -28.50
N PRO A 531 -3.54 3.26 -28.33
CA PRO A 531 -4.51 4.02 -29.11
C PRO A 531 -4.38 5.55 -29.02
N ASP A 532 -3.80 6.05 -27.93
CA ASP A 532 -3.51 7.47 -27.71
C ASP A 532 -2.24 7.96 -28.43
N GLY A 533 -1.46 7.04 -29.05
CA GLY A 533 -0.22 7.35 -29.74
C GLY A 533 0.94 7.75 -28.82
N ASN A 534 0.81 7.64 -27.51
CA ASN A 534 1.76 8.15 -26.53
C ASN A 534 2.67 7.08 -25.93
N HIS A 535 2.36 5.80 -26.12
CA HIS A 535 3.16 4.69 -25.61
C HIS A 535 3.41 3.65 -26.71
N ILE A 536 4.53 2.96 -26.59
CA ILE A 536 4.84 1.76 -27.36
C ILE A 536 5.18 0.66 -26.36
N ASN A 537 4.43 -0.43 -26.40
CA ASN A 537 4.70 -1.63 -25.61
C ASN A 537 5.44 -2.63 -26.49
N TRP A 538 6.62 -3.08 -26.04
CA TRP A 538 7.44 -4.05 -26.76
C TRP A 538 7.31 -5.45 -26.16
N ASP A 539 7.40 -6.48 -26.99
CA ASP A 539 7.31 -7.89 -26.59
C ASP A 539 8.45 -8.35 -25.66
N ASN A 540 9.55 -7.63 -25.64
CA ASN A 540 10.65 -7.82 -24.69
C ASN A 540 10.38 -7.21 -23.31
N GLN A 541 9.11 -6.88 -23.00
CA GLN A 541 8.63 -6.31 -21.74
C GLN A 541 9.15 -4.88 -21.46
N THR A 542 9.70 -4.18 -22.44
CA THR A 542 9.99 -2.75 -22.33
C THR A 542 8.82 -1.92 -22.85
N TYR A 543 8.69 -0.69 -22.35
CA TYR A 543 7.73 0.27 -22.89
C TYR A 543 8.42 1.60 -23.16
N TRP A 544 7.92 2.34 -24.15
CA TRP A 544 8.41 3.67 -24.46
C TRP A 544 7.27 4.67 -24.37
N SER A 545 7.55 5.87 -23.87
CA SER A 545 6.56 6.96 -23.75
C SER A 545 7.08 8.24 -24.40
N ARG A 546 6.16 9.07 -24.93
CA ARG A 546 6.50 10.38 -25.50
C ARG A 546 6.84 11.41 -24.43
N ALA A 547 6.26 11.31 -23.25
CA ALA A 547 6.56 12.18 -22.14
C ALA A 547 7.63 11.51 -21.23
N LYS A 548 8.52 12.30 -20.68
CA LYS A 548 9.29 11.88 -19.52
C LYS A 548 8.28 11.61 -18.41
N ILE A 549 8.29 10.40 -17.86
CA ILE A 549 7.48 10.10 -16.68
C ILE A 549 8.02 10.83 -15.44
N TYR A 550 9.23 11.39 -15.55
CA TYR A 550 9.90 12.16 -14.51
C TYR A 550 10.30 13.55 -15.03
N GLU A 551 9.42 14.53 -14.88
CA GLU A 551 9.84 15.89 -14.61
C GLU A 551 9.67 16.12 -13.11
N SER A 552 10.81 16.25 -12.41
CA SER A 552 10.85 16.82 -11.06
C SER A 552 10.15 18.18 -11.11
N PRO A 553 9.18 18.49 -10.24
CA PRO A 553 8.68 19.86 -10.15
C PRO A 553 9.89 20.75 -9.83
N ARG A 554 10.17 21.68 -10.71
CA ARG A 554 11.14 22.74 -10.45
C ARG A 554 10.49 23.70 -9.44
N ASN A 555 11.10 23.74 -8.24
CA ASN A 555 10.99 24.70 -7.13
C ASN A 555 9.61 24.90 -6.52
#